data_a83f23aa178d1dbbc01422cd0e4c8cb4
#
_entry.id   a83f23aa178d1dbbc01422cd0e4c8cb4
#
_cell.length_a   1.000
_cell.length_b   1.000
_cell.length_c   1.000
_cell.angle_alpha   90.00
_cell.angle_beta   90.00
_cell.angle_gamma   90.00
#
_symmetry.space_group_name_H-M   'P 1'
#
loop_
_entity.id
_entity.type
_entity.pdbx_description
1 polymer ?
#
loop_
_entity_poly.entity_id
_entity_poly.type
_entity_poly.pdbx_seq_one_letter_code
_entity_poly.pdbx_strand_id
1 'polypeptide(L)'
;ICSKAMYTQHFGLKQDPFSIAPDPRYLFMSERHREALAHLLYGVSGGQRVSGGTGGGFVLLTGDIGTGKTTICRCFLAQIPAGCHVAYIFNPKLTVSELLQTVCEEFHIGTGHVAAGLPSVKDYIDALNTFLLQSHAQGQSCVLIIDEAQNLQADVLEQLRLLTNLETSERKLLQIVLIGQPELRTMLARPDLEQLAQRVIARFHLGALSENETTQYIAHRLSVAGMVTALPFTSKAIHRIHQLSRGVPRRINLLCGRALLGAYSSGTTTIDTAIVEKAATEVFDKGEFATPRRWAGFTTPFSALFSRKKTPVKPTSQRARKPREPRVKTGE
;
A
#
# COMPACT_ATOMS: atom_id res chain seq x y z
N ILE A 1 27.43 -18.45 5.68
CA ILE A 1 28.08 -17.67 4.61
C ILE A 1 28.63 -18.60 3.50
N CYS A 2 29.25 -19.75 3.85
CA CYS A 2 29.80 -20.71 2.85
C CYS A 2 28.77 -21.30 1.87
N SER A 3 27.55 -21.62 2.31
CA SER A 3 26.55 -22.31 1.49
C SER A 3 26.04 -21.46 0.31
N LYS A 4 25.97 -20.13 0.43
CA LYS A 4 25.49 -19.24 -0.67
C LYS A 4 26.50 -19.14 -1.82
N ALA A 5 27.78 -19.10 -1.53
CA ALA A 5 28.83 -19.05 -2.56
C ALA A 5 28.89 -20.33 -3.40
N MET A 6 28.55 -21.49 -2.80
CA MET A 6 28.66 -22.79 -3.45
C MET A 6 27.58 -23.03 -4.52
N TYR A 7 26.29 -22.69 -4.25
CA TYR A 7 25.25 -22.91 -5.25
C TYR A 7 25.31 -21.89 -6.40
N THR A 8 25.75 -20.65 -6.12
CA THR A 8 25.92 -19.64 -7.18
C THR A 8 26.94 -20.11 -8.21
N GLN A 9 28.06 -20.68 -7.76
CA GLN A 9 29.09 -21.26 -8.64
C GLN A 9 28.55 -22.45 -9.44
N HIS A 10 27.75 -23.34 -8.83
CA HIS A 10 27.12 -24.48 -9.48
C HIS A 10 26.22 -24.09 -10.67
N PHE A 11 25.49 -22.96 -10.54
CA PHE A 11 24.60 -22.43 -11.59
C PHE A 11 25.27 -21.38 -12.48
N GLY A 12 26.58 -21.12 -12.35
CA GLY A 12 27.29 -20.10 -13.12
C GLY A 12 26.85 -18.67 -12.82
N LEU A 13 26.35 -18.42 -11.59
CA LEU A 13 25.88 -17.12 -11.15
C LEU A 13 27.01 -16.33 -10.46
N LYS A 14 27.04 -15.02 -10.68
CA LYS A 14 28.00 -14.11 -10.04
C LYS A 14 27.57 -13.72 -8.63
N GLN A 15 26.27 -13.76 -8.34
CA GLN A 15 25.68 -13.35 -7.07
C GLN A 15 24.33 -14.05 -6.84
N ASP A 16 23.78 -13.94 -5.60
CA ASP A 16 22.48 -14.50 -5.24
C ASP A 16 21.34 -13.80 -6.01
N PRO A 17 20.65 -14.48 -6.96
CA PRO A 17 19.61 -13.86 -7.77
C PRO A 17 18.35 -13.52 -6.99
N PHE A 18 18.08 -14.22 -5.89
CA PHE A 18 16.83 -14.11 -5.13
C PHE A 18 17.01 -13.51 -3.74
N SER A 19 18.09 -12.73 -3.56
CA SER A 19 18.26 -11.94 -2.33
C SER A 19 17.06 -11.04 -2.09
N ILE A 20 16.58 -11.01 -0.83
CA ILE A 20 15.53 -10.08 -0.38
C ILE A 20 16.08 -8.68 -0.05
N ALA A 21 17.40 -8.52 -0.02
CA ALA A 21 18.00 -7.21 0.13
C ALA A 21 17.64 -6.34 -1.08
N PRO A 22 17.22 -5.09 -0.85
CA PRO A 22 16.80 -4.21 -1.92
C PRO A 22 18.04 -3.74 -2.72
N ASP A 23 18.16 -4.25 -3.96
CA ASP A 23 19.19 -3.85 -4.91
C ASP A 23 18.49 -3.31 -6.17
N PRO A 24 18.73 -2.03 -6.54
CA PRO A 24 18.10 -1.41 -7.71
C PRO A 24 18.33 -2.17 -9.03
N ARG A 25 19.44 -2.89 -9.17
CA ARG A 25 19.75 -3.67 -10.38
C ARG A 25 18.75 -4.79 -10.65
N TYR A 26 18.15 -5.33 -9.59
CA TYR A 26 17.14 -6.39 -9.66
C TYR A 26 15.71 -5.89 -9.82
N LEU A 27 15.55 -4.59 -10.07
CA LEU A 27 14.25 -4.01 -10.28
C LEU A 27 13.59 -4.57 -11.54
N PHE A 28 12.48 -5.26 -11.36
CA PHE A 28 11.62 -5.69 -12.44
C PHE A 28 10.39 -4.79 -12.50
N MET A 29 10.29 -4.01 -13.57
CA MET A 29 9.16 -3.11 -13.80
C MET A 29 8.08 -3.83 -14.60
N SER A 30 7.15 -4.51 -13.90
CA SER A 30 5.95 -5.03 -14.54
C SER A 30 5.07 -3.88 -15.06
N GLU A 31 4.07 -4.20 -15.87
CA GLU A 31 3.12 -3.19 -16.38
C GLU A 31 2.46 -2.41 -15.23
N ARG A 32 2.01 -3.12 -14.20
CA ARG A 32 1.43 -2.50 -12.99
C ARG A 32 2.42 -1.64 -12.21
N HIS A 33 3.70 -2.01 -12.18
CA HIS A 33 4.73 -1.18 -11.53
C HIS A 33 4.95 0.12 -12.30
N ARG A 34 4.95 0.07 -13.66
CA ARG A 34 5.06 1.27 -14.50
C ARG A 34 3.85 2.18 -14.34
N GLU A 35 2.67 1.61 -14.30
CA GLU A 35 1.42 2.34 -14.06
C GLU A 35 1.41 3.01 -12.69
N ALA A 36 1.78 2.29 -11.62
CA ALA A 36 1.91 2.84 -10.28
C ALA A 36 2.90 4.02 -10.24
N LEU A 37 4.07 3.87 -10.86
CA LEU A 37 5.07 4.92 -10.93
C LEU A 37 4.57 6.14 -11.71
N ALA A 38 3.86 5.93 -12.82
CA ALA A 38 3.25 7.02 -13.58
C ALA A 38 2.22 7.79 -12.74
N HIS A 39 1.39 7.10 -11.96
CA HIS A 39 0.44 7.75 -11.04
C HIS A 39 1.15 8.56 -9.95
N LEU A 40 2.25 8.06 -9.38
CA LEU A 40 3.04 8.81 -8.40
C LEU A 40 3.65 10.06 -9.03
N LEU A 41 4.29 9.93 -10.19
CA LEU A 41 4.90 11.05 -10.91
C LEU A 41 3.86 12.07 -11.35
N TYR A 42 2.70 11.63 -11.85
CA TYR A 42 1.59 12.51 -12.21
C TYR A 42 1.09 13.29 -11.00
N GLY A 43 0.90 12.64 -9.85
CA GLY A 43 0.46 13.28 -8.61
C GLY A 43 1.41 14.40 -8.17
N VAL A 44 2.71 14.24 -8.39
CA VAL A 44 3.72 15.24 -8.03
C VAL A 44 3.91 16.30 -9.11
N SER A 45 3.86 15.91 -10.39
CA SER A 45 4.06 16.82 -11.53
C SER A 45 2.79 17.57 -11.93
N GLY A 46 1.63 17.06 -11.59
CA GLY A 46 0.31 17.55 -12.05
C GLY A 46 -0.04 18.98 -11.59
N GLY A 47 0.72 19.54 -10.65
CA GLY A 47 0.59 20.94 -10.26
C GLY A 47 1.14 21.95 -11.26
N GLN A 48 1.95 21.54 -12.26
CA GLN A 48 2.65 22.49 -13.12
C GLN A 48 2.09 22.66 -14.53
N ARG A 49 1.27 21.74 -15.09
CA ARG A 49 0.98 21.75 -16.53
C ARG A 49 -0.46 21.47 -16.99
N VAL A 50 -1.41 21.20 -16.14
CA VAL A 50 -2.79 20.95 -16.59
C VAL A 50 -3.69 22.07 -16.09
N SER A 51 -4.14 22.91 -17.04
CA SER A 51 -5.17 23.95 -16.81
C SER A 51 -6.40 23.31 -16.17
N GLY A 52 -6.68 23.68 -14.91
CA GLY A 52 -7.89 23.29 -14.19
C GLY A 52 -7.74 22.22 -13.11
N GLY A 53 -6.56 21.64 -12.87
CA GLY A 53 -6.33 20.71 -11.77
C GLY A 53 -5.86 21.46 -10.51
N THR A 54 -6.61 21.36 -9.42
CA THR A 54 -6.16 21.79 -8.09
C THR A 54 -4.97 20.91 -7.68
N GLY A 55 -3.77 21.36 -8.00
CA GLY A 55 -2.54 20.65 -7.65
C GLY A 55 -2.42 20.54 -6.12
N GLY A 56 -1.97 19.40 -5.66
CA GLY A 56 -1.74 19.10 -4.24
C GLY A 56 -2.92 18.36 -3.58
N GLY A 57 -2.58 17.33 -2.85
CA GLY A 57 -3.54 16.45 -2.19
C GLY A 57 -2.85 15.16 -1.79
N PHE A 58 -3.62 14.10 -1.65
CA PHE A 58 -3.07 12.79 -1.33
C PHE A 58 -2.97 11.92 -2.58
N VAL A 59 -1.84 11.21 -2.70
CA VAL A 59 -1.69 10.06 -3.60
C VAL A 59 -1.60 8.80 -2.74
N LEU A 60 -2.39 7.80 -3.07
CA LEU A 60 -2.46 6.56 -2.31
C LEU A 60 -1.90 5.40 -3.13
N LEU A 61 -0.82 4.79 -2.65
CA LEU A 61 -0.28 3.54 -3.18
C LEU A 61 -0.49 2.42 -2.16
N THR A 62 -1.32 1.45 -2.48
CA THR A 62 -1.53 0.28 -1.63
C THR A 62 -1.10 -1.01 -2.31
N GLY A 63 -0.88 -2.06 -1.53
CA GLY A 63 -0.57 -3.39 -2.05
C GLY A 63 -0.17 -4.33 -0.93
N ASP A 64 -0.25 -5.62 -1.18
CA ASP A 64 0.09 -6.64 -0.20
C ASP A 64 1.56 -6.59 0.23
N ILE A 65 1.89 -7.28 1.32
CA ILE A 65 3.26 -7.40 1.81
C ILE A 65 4.12 -8.10 0.75
N GLY A 66 5.23 -7.45 0.36
CA GLY A 66 6.19 -8.03 -0.58
C GLY A 66 5.84 -7.87 -2.07
N THR A 67 4.82 -7.08 -2.44
CA THR A 67 4.48 -6.77 -3.84
C THR A 67 5.43 -5.79 -4.52
N GLY A 68 6.32 -5.13 -3.77
CA GLY A 68 7.30 -4.20 -4.32
C GLY A 68 7.00 -2.72 -4.13
N LYS A 69 6.10 -2.34 -3.21
CA LYS A 69 5.77 -0.94 -2.90
C LYS A 69 7.00 -0.07 -2.63
N THR A 70 7.86 -0.51 -1.71
CA THR A 70 9.12 0.20 -1.37
C THR A 70 10.07 0.28 -2.57
N THR A 71 10.02 -0.71 -3.48
CA THR A 71 10.81 -0.69 -4.71
C THR A 71 10.33 0.40 -5.65
N ILE A 72 9.00 0.51 -5.86
CA ILE A 72 8.41 1.61 -6.65
C ILE A 72 8.73 2.96 -6.02
N CYS A 73 8.64 3.08 -4.69
CA CYS A 73 8.98 4.31 -3.99
C CYS A 73 10.42 4.75 -4.28
N ARG A 74 11.39 3.83 -4.25
CA ARG A 74 12.78 4.14 -4.62
C ARG A 74 12.94 4.56 -6.07
N CYS A 75 12.19 3.95 -7.00
CA CYS A 75 12.20 4.36 -8.40
C CYS A 75 11.60 5.74 -8.60
N PHE A 76 10.55 6.03 -7.84
CA PHE A 76 9.92 7.35 -7.81
C PHE A 76 10.92 8.40 -7.31
N LEU A 77 11.59 8.14 -6.18
CA LEU A 77 12.62 9.04 -5.62
C LEU A 77 13.75 9.30 -6.61
N ALA A 78 14.18 8.28 -7.37
CA ALA A 78 15.24 8.43 -8.37
C ALA A 78 14.81 9.24 -9.61
N GLN A 79 13.50 9.45 -9.83
CA GLN A 79 12.94 10.17 -10.97
C GLN A 79 12.30 11.52 -10.60
N ILE A 80 12.32 11.88 -9.33
CA ILE A 80 11.86 13.19 -8.86
C ILE A 80 12.76 14.27 -9.46
N PRO A 81 12.20 15.37 -10.01
CA PRO A 81 12.98 16.49 -10.52
C PRO A 81 13.89 17.12 -9.46
N ALA A 82 15.06 17.63 -9.86
CA ALA A 82 16.03 18.25 -8.95
C ALA A 82 15.49 19.46 -8.17
N GLY A 83 14.41 20.10 -8.65
CA GLY A 83 13.74 21.21 -7.97
C GLY A 83 12.62 20.78 -6.99
N CYS A 84 12.63 19.54 -6.51
CA CYS A 84 11.62 19.03 -5.60
C CYS A 84 12.27 18.66 -4.26
N HIS A 85 11.77 19.26 -3.17
CA HIS A 85 12.12 18.87 -1.81
C HIS A 85 11.32 17.63 -1.40
N VAL A 86 11.99 16.66 -0.81
CA VAL A 86 11.37 15.39 -0.40
C VAL A 86 11.62 15.12 1.07
N ALA A 87 10.55 14.92 1.81
CA ALA A 87 10.58 14.32 3.14
C ALA A 87 10.09 12.87 3.06
N TYR A 88 10.84 11.93 3.64
CA TYR A 88 10.50 10.51 3.60
C TYR A 88 10.45 9.91 5.01
N ILE A 89 9.25 9.50 5.42
CA ILE A 89 8.99 8.91 6.73
C ILE A 89 8.72 7.42 6.57
N PHE A 90 9.56 6.63 7.20
CA PHE A 90 9.43 5.17 7.23
C PHE A 90 8.84 4.71 8.57
N ASN A 91 7.79 3.86 8.51
CA ASN A 91 7.14 3.24 9.67
C ASN A 91 6.63 4.24 10.74
N PRO A 92 5.62 5.06 10.45
CA PRO A 92 5.18 6.18 11.27
C PRO A 92 4.28 5.75 12.43
N LYS A 93 4.84 5.20 13.50
CA LYS A 93 4.15 5.07 14.80
C LYS A 93 4.46 6.31 15.64
N LEU A 94 3.94 7.45 15.22
CA LEU A 94 4.28 8.76 15.76
C LEU A 94 3.02 9.44 16.28
N THR A 95 3.17 10.25 17.32
CA THR A 95 2.18 11.27 17.72
C THR A 95 2.18 12.41 16.72
N VAL A 96 1.19 13.29 16.79
CA VAL A 96 1.10 14.50 15.93
C VAL A 96 2.36 15.36 16.04
N SER A 97 2.86 15.58 17.26
CA SER A 97 4.06 16.40 17.49
C SER A 97 5.30 15.76 16.91
N GLU A 98 5.48 14.46 17.14
CA GLU A 98 6.62 13.69 16.60
C GLU A 98 6.59 13.63 15.07
N LEU A 99 5.39 13.48 14.45
CA LEU A 99 5.25 13.54 13.00
C LEU A 99 5.73 14.89 12.45
N LEU A 100 5.23 15.99 13.02
CA LEU A 100 5.58 17.34 12.55
C LEU A 100 7.05 17.64 12.75
N GLN A 101 7.61 17.23 13.88
CA GLN A 101 9.06 17.30 14.11
C GLN A 101 9.82 16.55 13.04
N THR A 102 9.48 15.28 12.78
CA THR A 102 10.13 14.45 11.76
C THR A 102 10.00 15.06 10.37
N VAL A 103 8.82 15.61 10.01
CA VAL A 103 8.63 16.32 8.74
C VAL A 103 9.57 17.52 8.61
N CYS A 104 9.72 18.32 9.68
CA CYS A 104 10.64 19.46 9.68
C CYS A 104 12.10 19.00 9.56
N GLU A 105 12.49 17.95 10.26
CA GLU A 105 13.82 17.36 10.20
C GLU A 105 14.14 16.86 8.79
N GLU A 106 13.25 16.13 8.15
CA GLU A 106 13.41 15.58 6.80
C GLU A 106 13.49 16.68 5.72
N PHE A 107 12.77 17.78 5.88
CA PHE A 107 12.88 18.95 5.02
C PHE A 107 14.06 19.86 5.39
N HIS A 108 14.83 19.52 6.43
CA HIS A 108 15.93 20.33 6.96
C HIS A 108 15.51 21.74 7.41
N ILE A 109 14.30 21.84 7.97
CA ILE A 109 13.75 23.08 8.50
C ILE A 109 14.26 23.28 9.92
N GLY A 110 15.03 24.35 10.14
CA GLY A 110 15.40 24.75 11.50
C GLY A 110 14.16 25.27 12.24
N THR A 111 13.69 24.52 13.21
CA THR A 111 12.77 25.08 14.21
C THR A 111 13.61 25.96 15.13
N GLY A 112 13.60 27.29 14.86
CA GLY A 112 14.44 28.24 15.55
C GLY A 112 14.45 28.02 17.07
N HIS A 113 15.54 28.36 17.73
CA HIS A 113 15.68 28.25 19.18
C HIS A 113 14.50 28.96 19.87
N VAL A 114 13.48 28.18 20.25
CA VAL A 114 12.44 28.68 21.12
C VAL A 114 13.13 28.93 22.47
N ALA A 115 13.26 30.17 22.82
CA ALA A 115 13.92 30.58 24.08
C ALA A 115 13.14 29.96 25.25
N ALA A 116 13.58 28.82 25.77
CA ALA A 116 13.10 28.14 26.95
C ALA A 116 11.94 27.10 26.80
N GLY A 117 11.94 26.22 25.78
CA GLY A 117 11.00 25.07 25.79
C GLY A 117 11.11 24.17 24.58
N LEU A 118 10.42 23.02 24.61
CA LEU A 118 10.20 22.19 23.44
C LEU A 118 9.24 22.91 22.48
N PRO A 119 9.49 22.88 21.14
CA PRO A 119 8.60 23.48 20.16
C PRO A 119 7.17 22.91 20.26
N SER A 120 6.18 23.78 20.15
CA SER A 120 4.77 23.38 20.10
C SER A 120 4.38 22.89 18.70
N VAL A 121 3.24 22.20 18.59
CA VAL A 121 2.65 21.82 17.29
C VAL A 121 2.52 23.04 16.36
N LYS A 122 2.17 24.20 16.90
CA LYS A 122 2.04 25.43 16.15
C LYS A 122 3.39 25.89 15.58
N ASP A 123 4.44 25.82 16.37
CA ASP A 123 5.78 26.26 15.93
C ASP A 123 6.28 25.43 14.74
N TYR A 124 6.02 24.10 14.74
CA TYR A 124 6.32 23.23 13.61
C TYR A 124 5.50 23.60 12.36
N ILE A 125 4.20 23.85 12.53
CA ILE A 125 3.31 24.24 11.41
C ILE A 125 3.74 25.56 10.81
N ASP A 126 4.05 26.56 11.62
CA ASP A 126 4.45 27.90 11.17
C ASP A 126 5.81 27.83 10.43
N ALA A 127 6.76 27.06 10.95
CA ALA A 127 8.06 26.83 10.30
C ALA A 127 7.89 26.09 8.95
N LEU A 128 7.07 25.04 8.91
CA LEU A 128 6.76 24.30 7.70
C LEU A 128 6.08 25.19 6.66
N ASN A 129 5.08 25.98 7.06
CA ASN A 129 4.37 26.91 6.16
C ASN A 129 5.33 27.94 5.55
N THR A 130 6.21 28.51 6.35
CA THR A 130 7.22 29.46 5.89
C THR A 130 8.14 28.82 4.84
N PHE A 131 8.63 27.60 5.09
CA PHE A 131 9.47 26.84 4.18
C PHE A 131 8.73 26.54 2.87
N LEU A 132 7.48 26.08 2.93
CA LEU A 132 6.69 25.74 1.76
C LEU A 132 6.42 26.96 0.87
N LEU A 133 6.14 28.12 1.46
CA LEU A 133 5.97 29.38 0.73
C LEU A 133 7.27 29.85 0.07
N GLN A 134 8.39 29.74 0.76
CA GLN A 134 9.71 30.08 0.19
C GLN A 134 10.09 29.15 -0.98
N SER A 135 9.89 27.82 -0.82
CA SER A 135 10.12 26.85 -1.89
C SER A 135 9.26 27.13 -3.11
N HIS A 136 7.97 27.45 -2.90
CA HIS A 136 7.05 27.81 -3.96
C HIS A 136 7.49 29.09 -4.70
N ALA A 137 7.95 30.11 -3.98
CA ALA A 137 8.45 31.35 -4.58
C ALA A 137 9.69 31.13 -5.45
N GLN A 138 10.47 30.07 -5.17
CA GLN A 138 11.62 29.62 -5.96
C GLN A 138 11.23 28.66 -7.10
N GLY A 139 9.95 28.39 -7.31
CA GLY A 139 9.46 27.44 -8.31
C GLY A 139 9.70 25.98 -7.97
N GLN A 140 10.02 25.68 -6.71
CA GLN A 140 10.28 24.33 -6.21
C GLN A 140 8.99 23.70 -5.69
N SER A 141 8.90 22.37 -5.72
CA SER A 141 7.80 21.57 -5.17
C SER A 141 8.22 20.84 -3.91
N CYS A 142 7.26 20.53 -3.03
CA CYS A 142 7.50 19.79 -1.80
C CYS A 142 6.63 18.53 -1.76
N VAL A 143 7.24 17.39 -1.46
CA VAL A 143 6.60 16.08 -1.39
C VAL A 143 6.91 15.43 -0.06
N LEU A 144 5.88 15.04 0.66
CA LEU A 144 5.97 14.20 1.86
C LEU A 144 5.55 12.77 1.51
N ILE A 145 6.44 11.82 1.72
CA ILE A 145 6.17 10.40 1.49
C ILE A 145 6.12 9.69 2.84
N ILE A 146 5.05 8.96 3.08
CA ILE A 146 4.87 8.17 4.30
C ILE A 146 4.69 6.72 3.90
N ASP A 147 5.67 5.87 4.22
CA ASP A 147 5.62 4.43 4.00
C ASP A 147 5.04 3.72 5.23
N GLU A 148 4.41 2.56 5.02
CA GLU A 148 3.66 1.81 6.04
C GLU A 148 2.57 2.65 6.73
N ALA A 149 1.89 3.51 5.97
CA ALA A 149 0.93 4.50 6.45
C ALA A 149 -0.31 3.89 7.15
N GLN A 150 -0.57 2.58 7.04
CA GLN A 150 -1.59 1.89 7.84
C GLN A 150 -1.26 1.87 9.35
N ASN A 151 -0.03 2.23 9.74
CA ASN A 151 0.38 2.35 11.14
C ASN A 151 0.06 3.72 11.75
N LEU A 152 -0.39 4.69 10.95
CA LEU A 152 -0.80 6.02 11.42
C LEU A 152 -2.07 5.95 12.26
N GLN A 153 -2.14 6.78 13.29
CA GLN A 153 -3.37 7.00 14.04
C GLN A 153 -4.30 7.98 13.32
N ALA A 154 -5.59 7.99 13.68
CA ALA A 154 -6.59 8.81 13.01
C ALA A 154 -6.34 10.32 13.19
N ASP A 155 -5.88 10.74 14.37
CA ASP A 155 -5.51 12.13 14.67
C ASP A 155 -4.31 12.61 13.85
N VAL A 156 -3.34 11.72 13.61
CA VAL A 156 -2.18 11.99 12.74
C VAL A 156 -2.61 12.14 11.29
N LEU A 157 -3.52 11.28 10.80
CA LEU A 157 -4.10 11.40 9.46
C LEU A 157 -4.91 12.71 9.31
N GLU A 158 -5.63 13.10 10.34
CA GLU A 158 -6.35 14.38 10.35
C GLU A 158 -5.38 15.56 10.33
N GLN A 159 -4.27 15.50 11.06
CA GLN A 159 -3.22 16.52 11.00
C GLN A 159 -2.61 16.63 9.59
N LEU A 160 -2.36 15.50 8.94
CA LEU A 160 -1.89 15.47 7.54
C LEU A 160 -2.92 16.13 6.60
N ARG A 161 -4.22 15.89 6.83
CA ARG A 161 -5.28 16.57 6.08
C ARG A 161 -5.22 18.09 6.26
N LEU A 162 -4.97 18.56 7.48
CA LEU A 162 -4.82 20.00 7.76
C LEU A 162 -3.60 20.60 7.05
N LEU A 163 -2.49 19.86 6.97
CA LEU A 163 -1.30 20.31 6.22
C LEU A 163 -1.58 20.50 4.72
N THR A 164 -2.52 19.76 4.13
CA THR A 164 -2.91 19.98 2.72
C THR A 164 -3.74 21.25 2.51
N ASN A 165 -4.12 22.00 3.57
CA ASN A 165 -4.70 23.34 3.46
C ASN A 165 -3.63 24.43 3.26
N LEU A 166 -2.36 24.08 3.42
CA LEU A 166 -1.28 25.02 3.12
C LEU A 166 -1.23 25.22 1.60
N GLU A 167 -1.80 26.33 1.15
CA GLU A 167 -1.97 26.66 -0.27
C GLU A 167 -1.83 28.16 -0.52
N THR A 168 -1.49 28.50 -1.75
CA THR A 168 -1.66 29.84 -2.28
C THR A 168 -3.01 29.94 -2.99
N SER A 169 -3.36 31.12 -3.49
CA SER A 169 -4.56 31.29 -4.35
C SER A 169 -4.55 30.41 -5.61
N GLU A 170 -3.39 29.92 -6.00
CA GLU A 170 -3.21 29.20 -7.27
C GLU A 170 -2.87 27.71 -7.12
N ARG A 171 -2.19 27.33 -6.01
CA ARG A 171 -1.63 25.98 -5.86
C ARG A 171 -1.57 25.51 -4.41
N LYS A 172 -1.66 24.20 -4.25
CA LYS A 172 -1.27 23.50 -3.01
C LYS A 172 0.26 23.51 -2.90
N LEU A 173 0.77 23.74 -1.69
CA LEU A 173 2.20 23.84 -1.43
C LEU A 173 2.86 22.48 -1.13
N LEU A 174 2.08 21.53 -0.60
CA LEU A 174 2.56 20.22 -0.18
C LEU A 174 1.76 19.09 -0.85
N GLN A 175 2.48 18.17 -1.48
CA GLN A 175 1.95 16.89 -1.97
C GLN A 175 2.25 15.79 -0.96
N ILE A 176 1.25 14.96 -0.60
CA ILE A 176 1.44 13.85 0.33
C ILE A 176 1.21 12.52 -0.40
N VAL A 177 2.18 11.61 -0.29
CA VAL A 177 2.12 10.25 -0.82
C VAL A 177 2.01 9.28 0.34
N LEU A 178 0.89 8.58 0.44
CA LEU A 178 0.67 7.53 1.43
C LEU A 178 0.88 6.17 0.79
N ILE A 179 1.84 5.41 1.30
CA ILE A 179 2.16 4.06 0.85
C ILE A 179 1.83 3.10 1.98
N GLY A 180 1.08 2.03 1.70
CA GLY A 180 0.71 1.11 2.76
C GLY A 180 0.10 -0.21 2.27
N GLN A 181 -0.34 -1.00 3.24
CA GLN A 181 -1.02 -2.26 3.02
C GLN A 181 -2.51 -2.02 2.70
N PRO A 182 -3.26 -3.05 2.23
CA PRO A 182 -4.69 -2.89 1.90
C PRO A 182 -5.54 -2.34 3.05
N GLU A 183 -5.14 -2.57 4.31
CA GLU A 183 -5.78 -2.06 5.52
C GLU A 183 -5.87 -0.52 5.53
N LEU A 184 -4.92 0.16 4.90
CA LEU A 184 -4.96 1.62 4.72
C LEU A 184 -6.20 2.07 3.95
N ARG A 185 -6.65 1.28 2.97
CA ARG A 185 -7.89 1.58 2.21
C ARG A 185 -9.13 1.46 3.11
N THR A 186 -9.16 0.42 3.94
CA THR A 186 -10.24 0.21 4.91
C THR A 186 -10.26 1.33 5.96
N MET A 187 -9.10 1.74 6.43
CA MET A 187 -8.94 2.87 7.36
C MET A 187 -9.49 4.17 6.74
N LEU A 188 -9.08 4.50 5.52
CA LEU A 188 -9.53 5.72 4.82
C LEU A 188 -11.02 5.68 4.41
N ALA A 189 -11.67 4.52 4.44
CA ALA A 189 -13.10 4.39 4.19
C ALA A 189 -13.96 4.64 5.46
N ARG A 190 -13.34 4.90 6.60
CA ARG A 190 -14.05 5.20 7.84
C ARG A 190 -14.73 6.58 7.77
N PRO A 191 -15.90 6.75 8.39
CA PRO A 191 -16.63 8.02 8.36
C PRO A 191 -15.84 9.21 8.95
N ASP A 192 -15.01 8.97 9.98
CA ASP A 192 -14.18 9.99 10.63
C ASP A 192 -13.03 10.49 9.71
N LEU A 193 -12.68 9.76 8.65
CA LEU A 193 -11.64 10.13 7.68
C LEU A 193 -12.19 10.48 6.29
N GLU A 194 -13.52 10.65 6.15
CA GLU A 194 -14.16 10.93 4.85
C GLU A 194 -13.58 12.19 4.17
N GLN A 195 -13.34 13.26 4.94
CA GLN A 195 -12.78 14.49 4.41
C GLN A 195 -11.36 14.32 3.84
N LEU A 196 -10.55 13.46 4.45
CA LEU A 196 -9.25 13.08 3.91
C LEU A 196 -9.41 12.24 2.64
N ALA A 197 -10.33 11.26 2.65
CA ALA A 197 -10.60 10.40 1.51
C ALA A 197 -11.03 11.18 0.26
N GLN A 198 -11.75 12.29 0.43
CA GLN A 198 -12.16 13.21 -0.67
C GLN A 198 -10.99 13.99 -1.27
N ARG A 199 -9.87 14.12 -0.53
CA ARG A 199 -8.65 14.80 -1.02
C ARG A 199 -7.66 13.87 -1.70
N VAL A 200 -7.96 12.57 -1.82
CA VAL A 200 -7.13 11.62 -2.53
C VAL A 200 -7.36 11.77 -4.03
N ILE A 201 -6.40 12.38 -4.71
CA ILE A 201 -6.44 12.68 -6.16
C ILE A 201 -6.09 11.48 -7.03
N ALA A 202 -5.27 10.55 -6.51
CA ALA A 202 -4.91 9.32 -7.22
C ALA A 202 -4.85 8.14 -6.24
N ARG A 203 -5.41 7.01 -6.67
CA ARG A 203 -5.41 5.75 -5.91
C ARG A 203 -4.92 4.65 -6.80
N PHE A 204 -3.85 4.00 -6.37
CA PHE A 204 -3.33 2.85 -7.07
C PHE A 204 -3.18 1.66 -6.11
N HIS A 205 -3.50 0.46 -6.62
CA HIS A 205 -3.30 -0.78 -5.89
C HIS A 205 -2.33 -1.68 -6.64
N LEU A 206 -1.16 -1.90 -6.05
CA LEU A 206 -0.14 -2.79 -6.59
C LEU A 206 -0.49 -4.23 -6.26
N GLY A 207 -1.01 -4.93 -7.26
CA GLY A 207 -1.31 -6.36 -7.16
C GLY A 207 -0.08 -7.24 -7.31
N ALA A 208 -0.30 -8.54 -7.13
CA ALA A 208 0.70 -9.56 -7.41
C ALA A 208 0.98 -9.68 -8.92
N LEU A 209 2.11 -10.28 -9.27
CA LEU A 209 2.49 -10.57 -10.65
C LEU A 209 1.58 -11.66 -11.25
N SER A 210 1.23 -11.51 -12.51
CA SER A 210 0.62 -12.59 -13.31
C SER A 210 1.60 -13.75 -13.52
N GLU A 211 1.11 -14.86 -14.04
CA GLU A 211 1.96 -16.02 -14.32
C GLU A 211 3.06 -15.70 -15.34
N ASN A 212 2.70 -14.96 -16.40
CA ASN A 212 3.66 -14.51 -17.41
C ASN A 212 4.70 -13.57 -16.82
N GLU A 213 4.26 -12.58 -16.01
CA GLU A 213 5.16 -11.67 -15.31
C GLU A 213 6.04 -12.40 -14.29
N THR A 214 5.54 -13.46 -13.64
CA THR A 214 6.34 -14.31 -12.74
C THR A 214 7.48 -14.98 -13.49
N THR A 215 7.20 -15.50 -14.69
CA THR A 215 8.22 -16.10 -15.56
C THR A 215 9.28 -15.08 -15.95
N GLN A 216 8.86 -13.91 -16.40
CA GLN A 216 9.77 -12.82 -16.79
C GLN A 216 10.57 -12.29 -15.59
N TYR A 217 9.94 -12.21 -14.41
CA TYR A 217 10.59 -11.81 -13.17
C TYR A 217 11.73 -12.76 -12.76
N ILE A 218 11.47 -14.07 -12.80
CA ILE A 218 12.50 -15.11 -12.50
C ILE A 218 13.65 -15.01 -13.49
N ALA A 219 13.34 -14.93 -14.79
CA ALA A 219 14.34 -14.79 -15.85
C ALA A 219 15.17 -13.53 -15.69
N HIS A 220 14.54 -12.38 -15.42
CA HIS A 220 15.21 -11.11 -15.19
C HIS A 220 16.20 -11.19 -14.02
N ARG A 221 15.78 -11.75 -12.89
CA ARG A 221 16.65 -11.89 -11.71
C ARG A 221 17.86 -12.76 -11.94
N LEU A 222 17.68 -13.88 -12.64
CA LEU A 222 18.77 -14.77 -13.01
C LEU A 222 19.73 -14.12 -14.01
N SER A 223 19.22 -13.39 -14.99
CA SER A 223 20.04 -12.64 -15.96
C SER A 223 20.88 -11.57 -15.26
N VAL A 224 20.30 -10.77 -14.35
CA VAL A 224 21.04 -9.78 -13.56
C VAL A 224 22.10 -10.42 -12.67
N ALA A 225 21.83 -11.63 -12.17
CA ALA A 225 22.80 -12.41 -11.41
C ALA A 225 23.93 -12.99 -12.27
N GLY A 226 23.89 -12.78 -13.58
CA GLY A 226 24.94 -13.18 -14.52
C GLY A 226 24.73 -14.52 -15.20
N MET A 227 23.50 -15.08 -15.16
CA MET A 227 23.18 -16.30 -15.91
C MET A 227 23.15 -16.02 -17.40
N VAL A 228 23.94 -16.80 -18.16
CA VAL A 228 24.04 -16.74 -19.63
C VAL A 228 23.39 -17.95 -20.28
N THR A 229 23.10 -18.99 -19.50
CA THR A 229 22.54 -20.26 -19.96
C THR A 229 21.01 -20.26 -19.90
N ALA A 230 20.38 -21.34 -20.38
CA ALA A 230 18.95 -21.55 -20.26
C ALA A 230 18.51 -21.54 -18.79
N LEU A 231 17.25 -21.12 -18.54
CA LEU A 231 16.68 -21.09 -17.20
C LEU A 231 16.76 -22.49 -16.54
N PRO A 232 17.22 -22.58 -15.29
CA PRO A 232 17.29 -23.87 -14.60
C PRO A 232 15.91 -24.40 -14.19
N PHE A 233 14.88 -23.56 -14.21
CA PHE A 233 13.50 -23.92 -13.85
C PHE A 233 12.73 -24.45 -15.06
N THR A 234 12.11 -25.62 -14.95
CA THR A 234 11.17 -26.09 -15.97
C THR A 234 9.90 -25.23 -16.00
N SER A 235 9.18 -25.19 -17.14
CA SER A 235 7.92 -24.43 -17.25
C SER A 235 6.89 -24.88 -16.22
N LYS A 236 6.82 -26.20 -15.92
CA LYS A 236 5.94 -26.74 -14.87
C LYS A 236 6.35 -26.25 -13.47
N ALA A 237 7.65 -26.15 -13.21
CA ALA A 237 8.17 -25.62 -11.95
C ALA A 237 7.82 -24.14 -11.79
N ILE A 238 7.96 -23.32 -12.84
CA ILE A 238 7.59 -21.89 -12.81
C ILE A 238 6.09 -21.72 -12.57
N HIS A 239 5.24 -22.48 -13.28
CA HIS A 239 3.81 -22.50 -13.03
C HIS A 239 3.49 -22.82 -11.57
N ARG A 240 4.16 -23.83 -11.01
CA ARG A 240 3.97 -24.21 -9.60
C ARG A 240 4.46 -23.13 -8.63
N ILE A 241 5.59 -22.49 -8.92
CA ILE A 241 6.10 -21.35 -8.15
C ILE A 241 5.06 -20.22 -8.12
N HIS A 242 4.45 -19.88 -9.27
CA HIS A 242 3.41 -18.88 -9.34
C HIS A 242 2.20 -19.23 -8.46
N GLN A 243 1.71 -20.47 -8.53
CA GLN A 243 0.58 -20.93 -7.70
C GLN A 243 0.88 -20.80 -6.19
N LEU A 244 2.04 -21.27 -5.75
CA LEU A 244 2.46 -21.30 -4.35
C LEU A 244 2.76 -19.90 -3.80
N SER A 245 3.42 -19.06 -4.60
CA SER A 245 3.74 -17.68 -4.24
C SER A 245 2.56 -16.71 -4.39
N ARG A 246 1.51 -17.12 -5.14
CA ARG A 246 0.39 -16.26 -5.58
C ARG A 246 0.89 -15.02 -6.35
N GLY A 247 2.03 -15.14 -7.06
CA GLY A 247 2.63 -14.05 -7.80
C GLY A 247 3.27 -12.95 -6.93
N VAL A 248 3.41 -13.14 -5.63
CA VAL A 248 4.02 -12.14 -4.74
C VAL A 248 5.55 -12.20 -4.84
N PRO A 249 6.24 -11.12 -5.29
CA PRO A 249 7.68 -11.12 -5.54
C PRO A 249 8.55 -11.62 -4.38
N ARG A 250 8.23 -11.21 -3.16
CA ARG A 250 8.95 -11.67 -1.97
C ARG A 250 8.85 -13.18 -1.77
N ARG A 251 7.66 -13.75 -1.99
CA ARG A 251 7.42 -15.20 -1.88
C ARG A 251 8.09 -15.95 -3.02
N ILE A 252 8.08 -15.40 -4.24
CA ILE A 252 8.82 -15.93 -5.39
C ILE A 252 10.31 -16.03 -5.06
N ASN A 253 10.90 -14.96 -4.53
CA ASN A 253 12.32 -14.94 -4.16
C ASN A 253 12.67 -16.01 -3.13
N LEU A 254 11.88 -16.11 -2.06
CA LEU A 254 12.12 -17.12 -1.03
C LEU A 254 12.06 -18.54 -1.60
N LEU A 255 11.04 -18.82 -2.43
CA LEU A 255 10.82 -20.13 -2.99
C LEU A 255 11.91 -20.49 -4.04
N CYS A 256 12.23 -19.56 -4.95
CA CYS A 256 13.26 -19.79 -5.97
C CYS A 256 14.66 -19.94 -5.35
N GLY A 257 15.00 -19.11 -4.36
CA GLY A 257 16.28 -19.21 -3.66
C GLY A 257 16.42 -20.54 -2.95
N ARG A 258 15.34 -21.03 -2.31
CA ARG A 258 15.35 -22.35 -1.65
C ARG A 258 15.40 -23.51 -2.64
N ALA A 259 14.69 -23.38 -3.79
CA ALA A 259 14.72 -24.39 -4.85
C ALA A 259 16.11 -24.52 -5.50
N LEU A 260 16.82 -23.41 -5.74
CA LEU A 260 18.22 -23.43 -6.20
C LEU A 260 19.13 -24.17 -5.21
N LEU A 261 18.99 -23.90 -3.94
CA LEU A 261 19.77 -24.59 -2.90
C LEU A 261 19.42 -26.10 -2.83
N GLY A 262 18.13 -26.44 -2.97
CA GLY A 262 17.67 -27.83 -3.02
C GLY A 262 18.22 -28.61 -4.23
N ALA A 263 18.21 -27.98 -5.41
CA ALA A 263 18.78 -28.56 -6.63
C ALA A 263 20.30 -28.80 -6.49
N TYR A 264 21.01 -27.78 -5.95
CA TYR A 264 22.45 -27.94 -5.65
C TYR A 264 22.72 -29.12 -4.71
N SER A 265 21.96 -29.24 -3.62
CA SER A 265 22.14 -30.36 -2.67
C SER A 265 21.85 -31.74 -3.28
N SER A 266 21.04 -31.79 -4.32
CA SER A 266 20.73 -33.01 -5.09
C SER A 266 21.64 -33.23 -6.29
N GLY A 267 22.65 -32.37 -6.52
CA GLY A 267 23.60 -32.47 -7.63
C GLY A 267 22.96 -32.23 -9.01
N THR A 268 21.78 -31.58 -9.09
CA THR A 268 21.09 -31.34 -10.37
C THR A 268 21.14 -29.87 -10.75
N THR A 269 21.20 -29.58 -12.05
CA THR A 269 21.14 -28.21 -12.60
C THR A 269 19.73 -27.82 -13.05
N THR A 270 18.80 -28.80 -13.06
CA THR A 270 17.41 -28.57 -13.49
C THR A 270 16.48 -28.65 -12.29
N ILE A 271 15.62 -27.64 -12.17
CA ILE A 271 14.63 -27.51 -11.08
C ILE A 271 13.27 -27.91 -11.64
N ASP A 272 12.75 -29.01 -11.15
CA ASP A 272 11.43 -29.53 -11.46
C ASP A 272 10.41 -29.21 -10.37
N THR A 273 9.17 -29.67 -10.52
CA THR A 273 8.09 -29.46 -9.57
C THR A 273 8.36 -30.14 -8.22
N ALA A 274 9.09 -31.29 -8.19
CA ALA A 274 9.37 -31.99 -6.93
C ALA A 274 10.31 -31.20 -6.04
N ILE A 275 11.34 -30.58 -6.62
CA ILE A 275 12.26 -29.67 -5.90
C ILE A 275 11.52 -28.43 -5.38
N VAL A 276 10.60 -27.86 -6.20
CA VAL A 276 9.78 -26.70 -5.80
C VAL A 276 8.85 -27.05 -4.63
N GLU A 277 8.19 -28.22 -4.66
CA GLU A 277 7.33 -28.67 -3.56
C GLU A 277 8.12 -28.87 -2.27
N LYS A 278 9.30 -29.48 -2.35
CA LYS A 278 10.18 -29.63 -1.19
C LYS A 278 10.61 -28.27 -0.64
N ALA A 279 11.02 -27.35 -1.51
CA ALA A 279 11.38 -26.00 -1.13
C ALA A 279 10.19 -25.26 -0.45
N ALA A 280 8.99 -25.46 -0.97
CA ALA A 280 7.79 -24.85 -0.42
C ALA A 280 7.45 -25.33 1.00
N THR A 281 7.62 -26.62 1.28
CA THR A 281 7.40 -27.15 2.65
C THR A 281 8.40 -26.63 3.68
N GLU A 282 9.55 -26.13 3.20
CA GLU A 282 10.58 -25.55 4.07
C GLU A 282 10.42 -24.03 4.27
N VAL A 283 9.79 -23.36 3.30
CA VAL A 283 9.64 -21.88 3.30
C VAL A 283 8.33 -21.43 3.89
N PHE A 284 7.26 -22.19 3.68
CA PHE A 284 5.92 -21.82 4.11
C PHE A 284 5.40 -22.79 5.18
N ASP A 285 4.74 -22.28 6.19
CA ASP A 285 4.08 -23.11 7.19
C ASP A 285 2.95 -23.94 6.56
N LYS A 286 2.75 -25.18 7.06
CA LYS A 286 1.73 -26.10 6.55
C LYS A 286 0.30 -25.53 6.51
N GLY A 287 0.01 -24.49 7.30
CA GLY A 287 -1.26 -23.75 7.29
C GLY A 287 -1.45 -22.81 6.10
N GLU A 288 -0.36 -22.33 5.47
CA GLU A 288 -0.44 -21.40 4.33
C GLU A 288 -0.84 -22.06 3.00
N PHE A 289 -0.72 -23.39 2.91
CA PHE A 289 -1.13 -24.19 1.73
C PHE A 289 -2.61 -24.64 1.76
N ALA A 290 -3.35 -24.36 2.81
CA ALA A 290 -4.78 -24.60 2.81
C ALA A 290 -5.37 -23.84 1.62
N THR A 291 -5.63 -24.56 0.52
CA THR A 291 -6.48 -24.06 -0.56
C THR A 291 -7.69 -23.44 0.07
N PRO A 292 -8.13 -22.21 -0.32
CA PRO A 292 -9.42 -21.75 0.13
C PRO A 292 -10.40 -22.86 -0.23
N ARG A 293 -10.98 -23.50 0.79
CA ARG A 293 -12.06 -24.43 0.59
C ARG A 293 -13.03 -23.71 -0.34
N ARG A 294 -13.17 -24.22 -1.59
CA ARG A 294 -14.21 -23.79 -2.48
C ARG A 294 -15.45 -23.71 -1.59
N TRP A 295 -15.99 -22.55 -1.45
CA TRP A 295 -17.33 -22.38 -0.92
C TRP A 295 -18.27 -23.14 -1.86
N ALA A 296 -18.31 -24.47 -1.67
CA ALA A 296 -19.29 -25.33 -2.27
C ALA A 296 -20.55 -25.07 -1.48
N GLY A 297 -21.45 -24.31 -2.08
CA GLY A 297 -22.87 -24.44 -1.86
C GLY A 297 -23.39 -23.89 -0.52
N PHE A 298 -23.51 -22.58 -0.40
CA PHE A 298 -24.68 -21.98 0.23
C PHE A 298 -25.44 -21.18 -0.82
N THR A 299 -26.01 -21.89 -1.79
CA THR A 299 -27.17 -21.40 -2.51
C THR A 299 -28.40 -21.71 -1.64
N THR A 300 -28.60 -20.97 -0.57
CA THR A 300 -29.95 -20.81 -0.02
C THR A 300 -30.65 -19.80 -0.90
N PRO A 301 -31.73 -20.15 -1.56
CA PRO A 301 -32.50 -19.21 -2.34
C PRO A 301 -33.09 -18.18 -1.37
N PHE A 302 -32.84 -16.90 -1.70
CA PHE A 302 -33.25 -15.71 -0.94
C PHE A 302 -34.80 -15.57 -0.81
N SER A 303 -35.58 -16.52 -1.30
CA SER A 303 -37.05 -16.58 -1.23
C SER A 303 -37.62 -17.16 0.08
N ALA A 304 -36.80 -17.76 0.95
CA ALA A 304 -37.31 -18.42 2.18
C ALA A 304 -37.42 -17.49 3.41
N LEU A 305 -36.94 -16.23 3.32
CA LEU A 305 -36.92 -15.32 4.47
C LEU A 305 -38.13 -14.38 4.56
N PHE A 306 -39.08 -14.45 3.63
CA PHE A 306 -40.30 -13.62 3.62
C PHE A 306 -41.61 -14.40 3.77
N SER A 307 -41.62 -15.64 4.25
CA SER A 307 -42.84 -16.35 4.59
C SER A 307 -43.19 -16.14 6.07
N ARG A 308 -43.73 -14.96 6.40
CA ARG A 308 -44.44 -14.75 7.68
C ARG A 308 -45.74 -15.55 7.64
N LYS A 309 -45.79 -16.63 8.39
CA LYS A 309 -47.05 -17.33 8.73
C LYS A 309 -48.01 -16.33 9.39
N LYS A 310 -49.09 -16.00 8.69
CA LYS A 310 -50.26 -15.32 9.29
C LYS A 310 -50.93 -16.30 10.24
N THR A 311 -50.89 -16.09 11.53
CA THR A 311 -51.76 -16.71 12.53
C THR A 311 -53.14 -16.04 12.45
N PRO A 312 -54.28 -16.80 12.47
CA PRO A 312 -55.60 -16.21 12.42
C PRO A 312 -55.94 -15.61 13.79
N VAL A 313 -56.24 -14.31 13.80
CA VAL A 313 -56.80 -13.61 14.98
C VAL A 313 -58.30 -13.88 15.02
N LYS A 314 -58.79 -14.46 16.14
CA LYS A 314 -60.24 -14.59 16.45
C LYS A 314 -60.86 -13.21 16.70
N PRO A 315 -62.08 -12.95 16.23
CA PRO A 315 -62.78 -11.70 16.47
C PRO A 315 -63.32 -11.65 17.91
N THR A 316 -62.92 -10.64 18.68
CA THR A 316 -63.50 -10.32 19.98
C THR A 316 -64.56 -9.23 19.78
N SER A 317 -65.73 -9.51 20.36
CA SER A 317 -66.99 -8.78 20.28
C SER A 317 -66.85 -7.29 20.67
N GLN A 318 -67.48 -6.46 19.86
CA GLN A 318 -67.72 -5.05 20.12
C GLN A 318 -68.69 -4.91 21.33
N ARG A 319 -68.27 -4.12 22.33
CA ARG A 319 -69.14 -3.46 23.27
C ARG A 319 -69.09 -1.95 23.04
N ALA A 320 -70.21 -1.41 22.58
CA ALA A 320 -70.44 -0.02 22.36
C ALA A 320 -70.30 0.77 23.66
N ARG A 321 -69.58 1.87 23.66
CA ARG A 321 -69.64 2.95 24.64
C ARG A 321 -70.03 4.22 23.95
N LYS A 322 -71.11 4.86 24.51
CA LYS A 322 -71.71 6.12 24.11
C LYS A 322 -70.76 7.29 24.21
N PRO A 323 -70.97 8.33 23.40
CA PRO A 323 -70.15 9.55 23.44
C PRO A 323 -70.54 10.43 24.66
N ARG A 324 -69.55 11.07 25.26
CA ARG A 324 -69.70 12.15 26.25
C ARG A 324 -69.54 13.47 25.55
N GLU A 325 -70.52 14.37 25.80
CA GLU A 325 -70.58 15.76 25.37
C GLU A 325 -69.44 16.64 25.96
N PRO A 326 -69.07 17.71 25.29
CA PRO A 326 -68.02 18.62 25.78
C PRO A 326 -68.62 19.64 26.80
N ARG A 327 -67.94 19.79 27.91
CA ARG A 327 -68.23 20.86 28.91
C ARG A 327 -67.47 22.16 28.51
N VAL A 328 -68.26 23.15 28.18
CA VAL A 328 -67.87 24.53 28.09
C VAL A 328 -67.54 25.03 29.52
N LYS A 329 -66.40 25.71 29.67
CA LYS A 329 -66.12 26.60 30.79
C LYS A 329 -65.82 27.97 30.24
N THR A 330 -66.74 28.88 30.54
CA THR A 330 -66.66 30.32 30.48
C THR A 330 -65.89 30.86 31.69
N GLY A 331 -65.08 31.88 31.45
CA GLY A 331 -64.92 33.11 32.27
C GLY A 331 -64.04 32.93 33.53
N GLU A 332 -63.06 33.65 33.69
CA GLU A 332 -62.65 35.01 34.14
C GLU A 332 -61.13 35.11 34.09
#